data_e1e7122a4842ae0496118cdc7ae95286
#
_entry.id   e1e7122a4842ae0496118cdc7ae95286
#
_cell.length_a   1.000
_cell.length_b   1.000
_cell.length_c   1.000
_cell.angle_alpha   90.00
_cell.angle_beta   90.00
_cell.angle_gamma   90.00
#
_symmetry.space_group_name_H-M   'P 1'
#
loop_
_entity.id
_entity.type
_entity.pdbx_description
1 polymer ?
#
loop_
_entity_poly.entity_id
_entity_poly.type
_entity_poly.pdbx_seq_one_letter_code
_entity_poly.pdbx_strand_id
1 'polypeptide(L)'
;KQKMLLLSETIAQYSVSEPNQRKVEVISTKVSGRSNGFGFSSPQIISFYENIISLGSGLNPRGFISPISDNALNFYKYKFEGTFFEFGKEISRIKVIPKRAYEPLFTGYIHITENDWHIQSIDVKLLRDQQMQLLDSLVLQQQYVPTGPYWVIKQQVIYPYGKFFGFDFFGSFLQVYDKFDLTPNFKPKYFNSTVLKFYDSSNKKLMAYWDSIRPLPLSVEEIEDYRKKDSLE
;
A
#
# COMPACT_ATOMS: atom_id res chain seq x y z
N LYS A 1 2.63 -18.58 20.78
CA LYS A 1 1.31 -18.04 20.33
C LYS A 1 1.55 -16.63 19.82
N GLN A 2 1.25 -16.38 18.56
CA GLN A 2 1.27 -15.03 17.99
C GLN A 2 0.19 -14.20 18.70
N LYS A 3 0.55 -13.00 19.12
CA LYS A 3 -0.38 -12.06 19.73
C LYS A 3 -0.57 -10.88 18.79
N MET A 4 -1.81 -10.64 18.39
CA MET A 4 -2.16 -9.45 17.62
C MET A 4 -2.03 -8.22 18.54
N LEU A 5 -1.14 -7.31 18.19
CA LEU A 5 -0.90 -6.10 18.98
C LEU A 5 -1.89 -4.99 18.63
N LEU A 6 -2.17 -4.84 17.35
CA LEU A 6 -3.04 -3.80 16.83
C LEU A 6 -3.81 -4.32 15.63
N LEU A 7 -5.12 -4.07 15.62
CA LEU A 7 -5.98 -4.20 14.46
C LEU A 7 -6.71 -2.87 14.27
N SER A 8 -6.64 -2.29 13.08
CA SER A 8 -7.39 -1.09 12.76
C SER A 8 -7.94 -1.12 11.34
N GLU A 9 -9.10 -0.52 11.17
CA GLU A 9 -9.76 -0.35 9.88
C GLU A 9 -10.02 1.14 9.67
N THR A 10 -9.81 1.62 8.45
CA THR A 10 -10.04 3.03 8.11
C THR A 10 -10.62 3.13 6.72
N ILE A 11 -11.63 4.00 6.57
CA ILE A 11 -12.16 4.43 5.28
C ILE A 11 -11.86 5.91 5.14
N ALA A 12 -11.23 6.26 4.03
CA ALA A 12 -10.86 7.63 3.75
C ALA A 12 -11.08 7.96 2.27
N GLN A 13 -11.36 9.21 2.01
CA GLN A 13 -11.29 9.80 0.69
C GLN A 13 -9.87 10.34 0.49
N TYR A 14 -9.23 9.92 -0.58
CA TYR A 14 -7.90 10.36 -0.97
C TYR A 14 -7.98 11.24 -2.21
N SER A 15 -7.55 12.48 -2.11
CA SER A 15 -7.57 13.45 -3.19
C SER A 15 -6.16 13.87 -3.54
N VAL A 16 -5.87 13.90 -4.84
CA VAL A 16 -4.56 14.28 -5.37
C VAL A 16 -4.72 15.31 -6.46
N SER A 17 -3.85 16.30 -6.47
CA SER A 17 -3.66 17.23 -7.59
C SER A 17 -2.17 17.42 -7.82
N GLU A 18 -1.73 17.06 -9.01
CA GLU A 18 -0.33 17.19 -9.38
C GLU A 18 0.14 18.66 -9.34
N PRO A 19 1.43 18.93 -9.08
CA PRO A 19 2.47 17.91 -8.86
C PRO A 19 2.57 17.40 -7.41
N ASN A 20 2.06 18.09 -6.38
CA ASN A 20 2.39 17.77 -5.00
C ASN A 20 1.24 17.97 -4.00
N GLN A 21 0.02 18.24 -4.46
CA GLN A 21 -1.10 18.48 -3.56
C GLN A 21 -1.81 17.16 -3.21
N ARG A 22 -1.94 16.89 -1.92
CA ARG A 22 -2.62 15.69 -1.40
C ARG A 22 -3.50 16.05 -0.23
N LYS A 23 -4.63 15.37 -0.12
CA LYS A 23 -5.55 15.51 1.01
C LYS A 23 -6.21 14.18 1.31
N VAL A 24 -6.25 13.81 2.58
CA VAL A 24 -6.91 12.62 3.09
C VAL A 24 -8.01 13.04 4.05
N GLU A 25 -9.24 12.65 3.76
CA GLU A 25 -10.39 12.90 4.63
C GLU A 25 -10.87 11.55 5.18
N VAL A 26 -10.66 11.33 6.48
CA VAL A 26 -11.04 10.08 7.15
C VAL A 26 -12.53 10.10 7.44
N ILE A 27 -13.27 9.22 6.75
CA ILE A 27 -14.72 9.08 6.86
C ILE A 27 -15.08 8.23 8.08
N SER A 28 -14.36 7.12 8.27
CA SER A 28 -14.55 6.24 9.42
C SER A 28 -13.25 5.53 9.78
N THR A 29 -13.06 5.28 11.07
CA THR A 29 -11.92 4.53 11.60
C THR A 29 -12.35 3.71 12.81
N LYS A 30 -11.76 2.53 12.98
CA LYS A 30 -11.94 1.64 14.13
C LYS A 30 -10.60 1.05 14.53
N VAL A 31 -10.36 0.97 15.83
CA VAL A 31 -9.17 0.33 16.41
C VAL A 31 -9.63 -0.66 17.47
N SER A 32 -9.12 -1.89 17.46
CA SER A 32 -9.48 -2.89 18.46
C SER A 32 -9.02 -2.47 19.86
N GLY A 33 -9.93 -2.55 20.85
CA GLY A 33 -9.69 -2.21 22.25
C GLY A 33 -9.46 -0.70 22.50
N ARG A 34 -10.01 0.18 21.64
CA ARG A 34 -9.99 1.64 21.86
C ARG A 34 -11.20 2.28 21.18
N SER A 35 -12.25 2.53 21.93
CA SER A 35 -13.46 3.18 21.43
C SER A 35 -13.23 4.57 20.84
N ASN A 36 -12.21 5.28 21.30
CA ASN A 36 -11.82 6.61 20.83
C ASN A 36 -10.49 6.62 20.05
N GLY A 37 -9.99 5.44 19.64
CA GLY A 37 -8.73 5.33 18.91
C GLY A 37 -8.85 5.80 17.46
N PHE A 38 -7.85 6.51 17.00
CA PHE A 38 -7.62 6.77 15.59
C PHE A 38 -6.53 5.80 15.11
N GLY A 39 -6.87 4.92 14.16
CA GLY A 39 -5.93 3.96 13.58
C GLY A 39 -4.91 4.61 12.67
N PHE A 40 -4.10 3.79 11.99
CA PHE A 40 -3.19 4.25 10.94
C PHE A 40 -4.01 4.75 9.74
N SER A 41 -4.26 6.05 9.72
CA SER A 41 -5.20 6.69 8.81
C SER A 41 -4.52 7.43 7.65
N SER A 42 -3.19 7.39 7.59
CA SER A 42 -2.43 8.00 6.49
C SER A 42 -2.01 6.91 5.49
N PRO A 43 -2.83 6.63 4.47
CA PRO A 43 -2.44 5.69 3.44
C PRO A 43 -1.27 6.25 2.65
N GLN A 44 -0.19 5.52 2.58
CA GLN A 44 0.90 5.83 1.66
C GLN A 44 0.64 5.08 0.35
N ILE A 45 0.26 5.82 -0.69
CA ILE A 45 0.22 5.27 -2.05
C ILE A 45 1.64 5.27 -2.59
N ILE A 46 2.13 4.09 -2.91
CA ILE A 46 3.47 3.90 -3.47
C ILE A 46 3.35 3.90 -4.98
N SER A 47 4.01 4.84 -5.65
CA SER A 47 4.06 4.89 -7.12
C SER A 47 5.37 4.30 -7.62
N PHE A 48 5.29 3.20 -8.34
CA PHE A 48 6.46 2.62 -9.02
C PHE A 48 6.85 3.37 -10.29
N TYR A 49 6.01 4.28 -10.76
CA TYR A 49 6.36 5.19 -11.87
C TYR A 49 7.33 6.31 -11.47
N GLU A 50 7.57 6.50 -10.18
CA GLU A 50 8.62 7.39 -9.70
C GLU A 50 10.00 6.73 -9.81
N ASN A 51 11.05 7.51 -10.12
CA ASN A 51 12.40 6.99 -10.21
C ASN A 51 12.95 6.47 -8.88
N ILE A 52 12.59 7.14 -7.78
CA ILE A 52 12.96 6.79 -6.42
C ILE A 52 11.71 6.67 -5.57
N ILE A 53 11.52 5.51 -4.98
CA ILE A 53 10.37 5.18 -4.13
C ILE A 53 10.74 5.47 -2.68
N SER A 54 10.04 6.42 -2.07
CA SER A 54 10.17 6.71 -0.64
C SER A 54 9.20 5.84 0.15
N LEU A 55 9.73 5.01 1.03
CA LEU A 55 8.95 4.17 1.96
C LEU A 55 9.04 4.70 3.42
N GLY A 56 9.49 5.94 3.57
CA GLY A 56 9.72 6.60 4.83
C GLY A 56 11.21 6.70 5.18
N SER A 57 11.57 7.81 5.78
CA SER A 57 12.98 8.12 6.14
C SER A 57 13.58 7.13 7.14
N GLY A 58 12.75 6.51 7.98
CA GLY A 58 13.17 5.48 8.92
C GLY A 58 13.59 4.16 8.27
N LEU A 59 13.14 3.86 7.04
CA LEU A 59 13.55 2.67 6.31
C LEU A 59 14.77 2.92 5.43
N ASN A 60 14.76 3.99 4.67
CA ASN A 60 15.91 4.48 3.91
C ASN A 60 15.69 5.96 3.55
N PRO A 61 16.50 6.90 4.06
CA PRO A 61 16.32 8.32 3.78
C PRO A 61 16.53 8.70 2.31
N ARG A 62 17.24 7.86 1.54
CA ARG A 62 17.46 8.07 0.09
C ARG A 62 16.39 7.42 -0.77
N GLY A 63 15.51 6.59 -0.18
CA GLY A 63 14.54 5.78 -0.90
C GLY A 63 15.16 4.59 -1.64
N PHE A 64 14.35 3.94 -2.46
CA PHE A 64 14.69 2.73 -3.22
C PHE A 64 14.47 2.99 -4.70
N ILE A 65 15.35 2.48 -5.54
CA ILE A 65 15.29 2.70 -6.99
C ILE A 65 14.16 1.85 -7.57
N SER A 66 13.26 2.50 -8.30
CA SER A 66 12.17 1.78 -8.97
C SER A 66 12.71 0.84 -10.06
N PRO A 67 12.14 -0.37 -10.18
CA PRO A 67 12.50 -1.28 -11.28
C PRO A 67 12.05 -0.79 -12.67
N ILE A 68 11.31 0.30 -12.76
CA ILE A 68 10.96 0.95 -14.04
C ILE A 68 11.43 2.41 -14.11
N SER A 69 12.39 2.81 -13.24
CA SER A 69 13.00 4.14 -13.32
C SER A 69 13.70 4.36 -14.66
N ASP A 70 13.88 5.62 -15.05
CA ASP A 70 14.57 6.00 -16.30
C ASP A 70 15.93 5.32 -16.47
N ASN A 71 16.65 5.12 -15.37
CA ASN A 71 17.96 4.51 -15.32
C ASN A 71 17.95 3.06 -14.81
N ALA A 72 16.80 2.40 -14.79
CA ALA A 72 16.64 1.07 -14.21
C ALA A 72 17.59 0.03 -14.79
N LEU A 73 17.91 0.13 -16.09
CA LEU A 73 18.85 -0.78 -16.76
C LEU A 73 20.29 -0.71 -16.19
N ASN A 74 20.67 0.34 -15.47
CA ASN A 74 21.94 0.42 -14.78
C ASN A 74 21.99 -0.41 -13.49
N PHE A 75 20.84 -0.66 -12.88
CA PHE A 75 20.66 -1.28 -11.57
C PHE A 75 20.12 -2.68 -11.63
N TYR A 76 19.27 -2.99 -12.62
CA TYR A 76 18.53 -4.25 -12.72
C TYR A 76 18.89 -5.05 -13.98
N LYS A 77 18.73 -6.37 -13.86
CA LYS A 77 18.57 -7.31 -14.96
C LYS A 77 17.14 -7.77 -14.97
N TYR A 78 16.60 -8.00 -16.17
CA TYR A 78 15.23 -8.47 -16.35
C TYR A 78 15.26 -9.82 -17.05
N LYS A 79 14.38 -10.71 -16.62
CA LYS A 79 14.17 -12.00 -17.27
C LYS A 79 12.69 -12.13 -17.60
N PHE A 80 12.40 -12.25 -18.87
CA PHE A 80 11.07 -12.58 -19.33
C PHE A 80 10.76 -14.05 -18.97
N GLU A 81 9.57 -14.29 -18.37
CA GLU A 81 9.14 -15.63 -17.93
C GLU A 81 7.79 -16.05 -18.51
N GLY A 82 7.37 -15.44 -19.63
CA GLY A 82 6.16 -15.79 -20.35
C GLY A 82 5.05 -14.73 -20.23
N THR A 83 3.93 -15.05 -20.85
CA THR A 83 2.75 -14.18 -20.89
C THR A 83 1.51 -14.91 -20.37
N PHE A 84 0.52 -14.13 -19.98
CA PHE A 84 -0.84 -14.57 -19.65
C PHE A 84 -1.86 -13.53 -20.12
N PHE A 85 -3.14 -13.86 -20.08
CA PHE A 85 -4.21 -12.94 -20.49
C PHE A 85 -5.07 -12.56 -19.29
N GLU A 86 -5.30 -11.25 -19.12
CA GLU A 86 -6.21 -10.69 -18.13
C GLU A 86 -6.80 -9.37 -18.65
N PHE A 87 -8.06 -9.07 -18.34
CA PHE A 87 -8.79 -7.90 -18.84
C PHE A 87 -8.75 -7.74 -20.37
N GLY A 88 -8.70 -8.86 -21.11
CA GLY A 88 -8.62 -8.86 -22.58
C GLY A 88 -7.27 -8.40 -23.15
N LYS A 89 -6.23 -8.30 -22.32
CA LYS A 89 -4.88 -7.92 -22.70
C LYS A 89 -3.90 -9.04 -22.45
N GLU A 90 -2.89 -9.16 -23.30
CA GLU A 90 -1.72 -9.97 -23.07
C GLU A 90 -0.78 -9.24 -22.09
N ILE A 91 -0.27 -9.96 -21.11
CA ILE A 91 0.52 -9.44 -20.01
C ILE A 91 1.82 -10.22 -19.91
N SER A 92 2.94 -9.53 -20.00
CA SER A 92 4.27 -10.08 -19.82
C SER A 92 4.65 -10.18 -18.37
N ARG A 93 5.06 -11.38 -17.93
CA ARG A 93 5.68 -11.61 -16.62
C ARG A 93 7.17 -11.41 -16.72
N ILE A 94 7.69 -10.44 -15.97
CA ILE A 94 9.09 -10.04 -15.99
C ILE A 94 9.67 -10.16 -14.58
N LYS A 95 10.69 -10.99 -14.43
CA LYS A 95 11.46 -11.08 -13.19
C LYS A 95 12.46 -9.93 -13.11
N VAL A 96 12.46 -9.24 -11.97
CA VAL A 96 13.35 -8.14 -11.64
C VAL A 96 14.47 -8.66 -10.74
N ILE A 97 15.72 -8.46 -11.15
CA ILE A 97 16.91 -8.98 -10.49
C ILE A 97 17.92 -7.83 -10.29
N PRO A 98 18.27 -7.47 -9.06
CA PRO A 98 19.34 -6.52 -8.78
C PRO A 98 20.66 -6.96 -9.44
N LYS A 99 21.39 -6.02 -10.07
CA LYS A 99 22.71 -6.29 -10.62
C LYS A 99 23.79 -6.40 -9.55
N ARG A 100 23.60 -5.70 -8.43
CA ARG A 100 24.54 -5.65 -7.31
C ARG A 100 23.79 -5.89 -6.01
N ALA A 101 24.40 -6.65 -5.14
CA ALA A 101 23.96 -6.79 -3.75
C ALA A 101 24.20 -5.47 -2.99
N TYR A 102 23.53 -5.28 -1.88
CA TYR A 102 23.70 -4.15 -0.95
C TYR A 102 23.33 -2.77 -1.50
N GLU A 103 22.66 -2.70 -2.65
CA GLU A 103 22.06 -1.48 -3.17
C GLU A 103 20.54 -1.42 -2.83
N PRO A 104 19.92 -0.23 -2.76
CA PRO A 104 18.51 -0.07 -2.40
C PRO A 104 17.59 -0.47 -3.57
N LEU A 105 17.58 -1.75 -3.89
CA LEU A 105 16.95 -2.34 -5.09
C LEU A 105 15.94 -3.41 -4.70
N PHE A 106 14.83 -3.43 -5.41
CA PHE A 106 13.79 -4.44 -5.27
C PHE A 106 14.17 -5.75 -6.00
N THR A 107 13.64 -6.86 -5.53
CA THR A 107 13.66 -8.14 -6.25
C THR A 107 12.25 -8.72 -6.30
N GLY A 108 11.89 -9.37 -7.40
CA GLY A 108 10.56 -9.97 -7.55
C GLY A 108 10.07 -9.94 -8.98
N TYR A 109 8.81 -9.56 -9.17
CA TYR A 109 8.13 -9.58 -10.46
C TYR A 109 7.37 -8.29 -10.73
N ILE A 110 7.39 -7.89 -12.00
CA ILE A 110 6.48 -6.90 -12.56
C ILE A 110 5.71 -7.55 -13.71
N HIS A 111 4.44 -7.21 -13.82
CA HIS A 111 3.57 -7.66 -14.89
C HIS A 111 3.15 -6.45 -15.71
N ILE A 112 3.43 -6.47 -17.00
CA ILE A 112 3.26 -5.32 -17.89
C ILE A 112 2.38 -5.73 -19.07
N THR A 113 1.38 -4.91 -19.38
CA THR A 113 0.51 -5.11 -20.56
C THR A 113 1.31 -4.96 -21.83
N GLU A 114 1.11 -5.87 -22.79
CA GLU A 114 1.65 -5.73 -24.14
C GLU A 114 0.95 -4.56 -24.87
N ASN A 115 1.68 -3.93 -25.76
CA ASN A 115 1.29 -2.80 -26.63
C ASN A 115 1.14 -1.44 -25.94
N ASP A 116 0.50 -1.34 -24.79
CA ASP A 116 0.31 -0.06 -24.06
C ASP A 116 1.23 0.11 -22.83
N TRP A 117 1.98 -0.92 -22.50
CA TRP A 117 3.08 -0.88 -21.50
C TRP A 117 2.67 -0.38 -20.10
N HIS A 118 1.43 -0.63 -19.67
CA HIS A 118 1.00 -0.33 -18.32
C HIS A 118 1.38 -1.43 -17.33
N ILE A 119 1.65 -1.06 -16.09
CA ILE A 119 1.78 -2.03 -15.01
C ILE A 119 0.40 -2.63 -14.73
N GLN A 120 0.29 -3.97 -14.81
CA GLN A 120 -0.88 -4.72 -14.37
C GLN A 120 -0.75 -5.10 -12.90
N SER A 121 0.43 -5.56 -12.49
CA SER A 121 0.71 -5.84 -11.07
C SER A 121 2.19 -5.80 -10.75
N ILE A 122 2.48 -5.65 -9.48
CA ILE A 122 3.83 -5.68 -8.91
C ILE A 122 3.82 -6.63 -7.72
N ASP A 123 4.83 -7.50 -7.65
CA ASP A 123 5.10 -8.35 -6.50
C ASP A 123 6.60 -8.34 -6.24
N VAL A 124 7.05 -7.47 -5.37
CA VAL A 124 8.46 -7.23 -5.10
C VAL A 124 8.75 -7.21 -3.61
N LYS A 125 10.00 -7.49 -3.28
CA LYS A 125 10.50 -7.45 -1.91
C LYS A 125 11.81 -6.70 -1.79
N LEU A 126 12.01 -6.16 -0.60
CA LEU A 126 13.27 -5.65 -0.09
C LEU A 126 13.72 -6.51 1.08
N LEU A 127 15.02 -6.73 1.19
CA LEU A 127 15.66 -7.37 2.34
C LEU A 127 16.55 -6.35 3.05
N ARG A 128 16.93 -6.65 4.28
CA ARG A 128 17.82 -5.77 5.07
C ARG A 128 19.10 -5.39 4.32
N ASP A 129 19.68 -6.32 3.58
CA ASP A 129 20.92 -6.11 2.82
C ASP A 129 20.77 -5.09 1.68
N GLN A 130 19.56 -4.76 1.26
CA GLN A 130 19.26 -3.70 0.30
C GLN A 130 19.16 -2.32 0.96
N GLN A 131 20.00 -2.04 1.95
CA GLN A 131 20.06 -0.76 2.68
C GLN A 131 18.73 -0.41 3.39
N MET A 132 17.95 -1.41 3.75
CA MET A 132 16.73 -1.20 4.52
C MET A 132 17.04 -1.22 6.01
N GLN A 133 16.62 -0.19 6.72
CA GLN A 133 16.75 -0.07 8.17
C GLN A 133 15.48 -0.59 8.86
N LEU A 134 15.57 -0.90 10.14
CA LEU A 134 14.49 -1.30 11.04
C LEU A 134 13.79 -2.62 10.72
N LEU A 135 13.72 -3.02 9.45
CA LEU A 135 13.06 -4.24 9.01
C LEU A 135 14.07 -5.26 8.47
N ASP A 136 13.74 -6.55 8.60
CA ASP A 136 14.49 -7.64 7.96
C ASP A 136 14.01 -7.89 6.52
N SER A 137 12.70 -7.70 6.30
CA SER A 137 12.12 -7.77 4.96
C SER A 137 10.85 -6.90 4.85
N LEU A 138 10.57 -6.48 3.63
CA LEU A 138 9.35 -5.79 3.26
C LEU A 138 8.88 -6.33 1.91
N VAL A 139 7.67 -6.88 1.86
CA VAL A 139 7.03 -7.29 0.62
C VAL A 139 6.00 -6.25 0.22
N LEU A 140 6.00 -5.87 -1.04
CA LEU A 140 5.08 -4.93 -1.66
C LEU A 140 4.37 -5.60 -2.82
N GLN A 141 3.04 -5.61 -2.75
CA GLN A 141 2.20 -6.12 -3.81
C GLN A 141 1.21 -5.03 -4.23
N GLN A 142 1.10 -4.80 -5.52
CA GLN A 142 0.11 -3.89 -6.08
C GLN A 142 -0.60 -4.57 -7.26
N GLN A 143 -1.88 -4.32 -7.37
CA GLN A 143 -2.70 -4.73 -8.50
C GLN A 143 -3.37 -3.50 -9.10
N TYR A 144 -3.27 -3.38 -10.40
CA TYR A 144 -3.86 -2.30 -11.17
C TYR A 144 -5.04 -2.82 -11.99
N VAL A 145 -6.00 -1.96 -12.24
CA VAL A 145 -7.16 -2.27 -13.09
C VAL A 145 -7.39 -1.15 -14.09
N PRO A 146 -7.87 -1.48 -15.29
CA PRO A 146 -8.24 -0.48 -16.28
C PRO A 146 -9.47 0.33 -15.79
N THR A 147 -9.36 1.63 -15.85
CA THR A 147 -10.45 2.57 -15.48
C THR A 147 -10.52 3.67 -16.56
N GLY A 148 -11.43 3.54 -17.50
CA GLY A 148 -11.43 4.36 -18.70
C GLY A 148 -10.12 4.19 -19.49
N PRO A 149 -9.42 5.29 -19.85
CA PRO A 149 -8.15 5.21 -20.57
C PRO A 149 -6.93 4.97 -19.66
N TYR A 150 -7.11 4.90 -18.34
CA TYR A 150 -6.03 4.80 -17.37
C TYR A 150 -6.00 3.44 -16.67
N TRP A 151 -4.83 3.09 -16.13
CA TRP A 151 -4.66 2.00 -15.17
C TRP A 151 -4.45 2.61 -13.79
N VAL A 152 -5.26 2.18 -12.81
CA VAL A 152 -5.24 2.70 -11.44
C VAL A 152 -4.97 1.57 -10.45
N ILE A 153 -4.33 1.88 -9.33
CA ILE A 153 -4.12 0.91 -8.26
C ILE A 153 -5.48 0.53 -7.69
N LYS A 154 -5.86 -0.73 -7.82
CA LYS A 154 -7.06 -1.28 -7.17
C LYS A 154 -6.76 -1.75 -5.76
N GLN A 155 -5.57 -2.31 -5.54
CA GLN A 155 -5.17 -2.89 -4.28
C GLN A 155 -3.67 -2.72 -4.06
N GLN A 156 -3.28 -2.43 -2.83
CA GLN A 156 -1.90 -2.44 -2.37
C GLN A 156 -1.82 -3.20 -1.07
N VAL A 157 -0.84 -4.08 -0.96
CA VAL A 157 -0.53 -4.82 0.28
C VAL A 157 0.93 -4.64 0.63
N ILE A 158 1.19 -4.38 1.90
CA ILE A 158 2.54 -4.22 2.44
C ILE A 158 2.69 -5.19 3.61
N TYR A 159 3.70 -6.06 3.55
CA TYR A 159 4.05 -7.01 4.60
C TYR A 159 5.43 -6.68 5.18
N PRO A 160 5.53 -5.87 6.23
CA PRO A 160 6.76 -5.67 6.97
C PRO A 160 7.03 -6.86 7.91
N TYR A 161 8.30 -7.25 7.98
CA TYR A 161 8.80 -8.21 8.95
C TYR A 161 10.11 -7.70 9.56
N GLY A 162 10.30 -7.87 10.84
CA GLY A 162 11.52 -7.49 11.51
C GLY A 162 11.63 -8.05 12.92
N LYS A 163 12.75 -7.71 13.59
CA LYS A 163 13.00 -8.06 14.99
C LYS A 163 13.20 -6.82 15.82
N PHE A 164 12.54 -6.78 16.95
CA PHE A 164 12.66 -5.69 17.92
C PHE A 164 12.86 -6.25 19.32
N PHE A 165 13.98 -5.93 19.96
CA PHE A 165 14.36 -6.47 21.26
C PHE A 165 14.28 -8.00 21.39
N GLY A 166 14.65 -8.72 20.33
CA GLY A 166 14.62 -10.19 20.31
C GLY A 166 13.26 -10.81 19.99
N PHE A 167 12.23 -10.00 19.78
CA PHE A 167 10.90 -10.45 19.39
C PHE A 167 10.67 -10.24 17.90
N ASP A 168 10.16 -11.27 17.23
CA ASP A 168 9.72 -11.15 15.85
C ASP A 168 8.41 -10.34 15.80
N PHE A 169 8.35 -9.38 14.89
CA PHE A 169 7.10 -8.71 14.55
C PHE A 169 6.85 -8.79 13.05
N PHE A 170 5.61 -8.85 12.69
CA PHE A 170 5.16 -8.75 11.31
C PHE A 170 3.86 -7.97 11.25
N GLY A 171 3.60 -7.37 10.11
CA GLY A 171 2.38 -6.62 9.83
C GLY A 171 1.79 -7.00 8.50
N SER A 172 0.53 -6.64 8.31
CA SER A 172 -0.15 -6.66 7.03
C SER A 172 -0.95 -5.37 6.91
N PHE A 173 -0.64 -4.58 5.88
CA PHE A 173 -1.34 -3.35 5.57
C PHE A 173 -1.99 -3.53 4.20
N LEU A 174 -3.30 -3.77 4.21
CA LEU A 174 -4.10 -3.87 3.00
C LEU A 174 -4.82 -2.55 2.74
N GLN A 175 -4.66 -2.04 1.53
CA GLN A 175 -5.37 -0.88 1.02
C GLN A 175 -6.14 -1.28 -0.22
N VAL A 176 -7.44 -1.02 -0.25
CA VAL A 176 -8.29 -1.26 -1.41
C VAL A 176 -8.90 0.07 -1.83
N TYR A 177 -8.76 0.38 -3.10
CA TYR A 177 -9.24 1.63 -3.69
C TYR A 177 -10.47 1.37 -4.54
N ASP A 178 -11.45 2.24 -4.43
CA ASP A 178 -12.70 2.15 -5.17
C ASP A 178 -13.27 3.56 -5.46
N LYS A 179 -14.29 3.63 -6.29
CA LYS A 179 -14.98 4.89 -6.61
C LYS A 179 -14.04 5.98 -7.15
N PHE A 180 -13.24 5.61 -8.15
CA PHE A 180 -12.30 6.52 -8.79
C PHE A 180 -13.01 7.66 -9.51
N ASP A 181 -12.66 8.90 -9.17
CA ASP A 181 -12.98 10.10 -9.94
C ASP A 181 -11.67 10.61 -10.57
N LEU A 182 -11.53 10.43 -11.87
CA LEU A 182 -10.32 10.77 -12.62
C LEU A 182 -10.35 12.20 -13.21
N THR A 183 -11.48 12.88 -13.07
CA THR A 183 -11.67 14.27 -13.54
C THR A 183 -12.30 15.16 -12.47
N PRO A 184 -11.77 15.14 -11.24
CA PRO A 184 -12.39 15.85 -10.13
C PRO A 184 -12.33 17.37 -10.34
N ASN A 185 -13.42 18.04 -9.99
CA ASN A 185 -13.50 19.50 -9.99
C ASN A 185 -13.35 20.01 -8.55
N PHE A 186 -12.11 20.29 -8.13
CA PHE A 186 -11.84 20.78 -6.79
C PHE A 186 -12.21 22.25 -6.65
N LYS A 187 -12.89 22.58 -5.56
CA LYS A 187 -13.20 23.99 -5.21
C LYS A 187 -11.90 24.76 -4.95
N PRO A 188 -11.89 26.10 -5.18
CA PRO A 188 -10.75 26.93 -4.81
C PRO A 188 -10.36 26.71 -3.34
N LYS A 189 -9.05 26.58 -3.06
CA LYS A 189 -8.48 26.32 -1.72
C LYS A 189 -8.86 24.96 -1.11
N TYR A 190 -9.30 23.99 -1.91
CA TYR A 190 -9.57 22.63 -1.43
C TYR A 190 -8.30 22.00 -0.84
N PHE A 191 -7.19 22.14 -1.52
CA PHE A 191 -5.87 21.78 -1.01
C PHE A 191 -5.29 22.94 -0.22
N ASN A 192 -5.42 22.88 1.09
CA ASN A 192 -4.88 23.85 2.05
C ASN A 192 -3.80 23.18 2.92
N SER A 193 -3.40 23.80 4.00
CA SER A 193 -2.43 23.24 4.95
C SER A 193 -2.91 21.97 5.67
N THR A 194 -4.20 21.64 5.58
CA THR A 194 -4.79 20.44 6.21
C THR A 194 -4.67 19.26 5.26
N VAL A 195 -3.61 18.49 5.41
CA VAL A 195 -3.35 17.28 4.60
C VAL A 195 -4.19 16.09 5.06
N LEU A 196 -4.46 16.00 6.36
CA LEU A 196 -5.23 14.92 6.99
C LEU A 196 -6.36 15.53 7.82
N LYS A 197 -7.60 15.08 7.57
CA LYS A 197 -8.80 15.58 8.27
C LYS A 197 -9.58 14.38 8.83
N PHE A 198 -9.94 14.47 10.10
CA PHE A 198 -10.88 13.58 10.77
C PHE A 198 -12.19 14.28 11.02
N TYR A 199 -13.28 13.56 10.88
CA TYR A 199 -14.60 14.04 11.30
C TYR A 199 -14.93 13.51 12.70
N ASP A 200 -15.64 14.29 13.52
CA ASP A 200 -15.96 13.99 14.92
C ASP A 200 -16.73 12.68 15.13
N SER A 201 -17.38 12.17 14.09
CA SER A 201 -18.11 10.89 14.11
C SER A 201 -17.36 9.73 13.45
N SER A 202 -16.12 9.95 13.02
CA SER A 202 -15.39 8.95 12.24
C SER A 202 -15.13 7.65 13.01
N ASN A 203 -14.93 7.73 14.32
CA ASN A 203 -14.68 6.58 15.20
C ASN A 203 -15.93 6.01 15.91
N LYS A 204 -17.15 6.47 15.55
CA LYS A 204 -18.40 6.10 16.23
C LYS A 204 -19.29 5.14 15.42
N LYS A 205 -18.74 4.51 14.39
CA LYS A 205 -19.50 3.61 13.52
C LYS A 205 -19.69 2.24 14.17
N LEU A 206 -20.91 1.70 14.09
CA LEU A 206 -21.26 0.36 14.62
C LEU A 206 -20.68 -0.75 13.75
N MET A 207 -20.58 -1.96 14.31
CA MET A 207 -20.07 -3.15 13.59
C MET A 207 -20.83 -3.42 12.29
N ALA A 208 -22.15 -3.30 12.28
CA ALA A 208 -22.96 -3.50 11.07
C ALA A 208 -22.57 -2.60 9.91
N TYR A 209 -22.13 -1.37 10.19
CA TYR A 209 -21.57 -0.48 9.16
C TYR A 209 -20.29 -1.07 8.58
N TRP A 210 -19.36 -1.53 9.44
CA TRP A 210 -18.09 -2.11 9.00
C TRP A 210 -18.32 -3.39 8.19
N ASP A 211 -19.22 -4.26 8.61
CA ASP A 211 -19.55 -5.50 7.91
C ASP A 211 -20.14 -5.23 6.51
N SER A 212 -20.86 -4.12 6.34
CA SER A 212 -21.46 -3.75 5.05
C SER A 212 -20.49 -3.15 4.03
N ILE A 213 -19.35 -2.64 4.49
CA ILE A 213 -18.43 -1.86 3.62
C ILE A 213 -17.06 -2.50 3.44
N ARG A 214 -16.71 -3.52 4.23
CA ARG A 214 -15.42 -4.20 4.07
C ARG A 214 -15.30 -4.81 2.69
N PRO A 215 -14.20 -4.54 1.97
CA PRO A 215 -13.94 -5.19 0.71
C PRO A 215 -13.58 -6.67 0.87
N LEU A 216 -13.06 -7.05 2.05
CA LEU A 216 -12.74 -8.42 2.44
C LEU A 216 -13.26 -8.68 3.85
N PRO A 217 -13.80 -9.88 4.14
CA PRO A 217 -14.23 -10.25 5.48
C PRO A 217 -13.03 -10.35 6.43
N LEU A 218 -13.25 -10.09 7.70
CA LEU A 218 -12.25 -10.34 8.73
C LEU A 218 -11.96 -11.84 8.86
N SER A 219 -10.70 -12.18 9.15
CA SER A 219 -10.32 -13.52 9.55
C SER A 219 -10.91 -13.88 10.94
N VAL A 220 -10.89 -15.15 11.28
CA VAL A 220 -11.35 -15.62 12.59
C VAL A 220 -10.54 -14.98 13.71
N GLU A 221 -9.23 -14.87 13.54
CA GLU A 221 -8.30 -14.27 14.48
C GLU A 221 -8.59 -12.78 14.71
N GLU A 222 -8.91 -12.05 13.64
CA GLU A 222 -9.26 -10.62 13.71
C GLU A 222 -10.59 -10.40 14.41
N ILE A 223 -11.59 -11.24 14.13
CA ILE A 223 -12.89 -11.21 14.84
C ILE A 223 -12.69 -11.47 16.33
N GLU A 224 -11.88 -12.48 16.69
CA GLU A 224 -11.57 -12.78 18.08
C GLU A 224 -10.81 -11.64 18.78
N ASP A 225 -9.88 -10.97 18.06
CA ASP A 225 -9.14 -9.84 18.62
C ASP A 225 -10.06 -8.68 18.96
N TYR A 226 -10.99 -8.32 18.07
CA TYR A 226 -12.01 -7.32 18.36
C TYR A 226 -12.86 -7.71 19.57
N ARG A 227 -13.41 -8.93 19.60
CA ARG A 227 -14.25 -9.40 20.73
C ARG A 227 -13.51 -9.35 22.06
N LYS A 228 -12.26 -9.79 22.11
CA LYS A 228 -11.48 -9.83 23.36
C LYS A 228 -11.11 -8.44 23.84
N LYS A 229 -10.70 -7.54 22.95
CA LYS A 229 -10.24 -6.20 23.31
C LYS A 229 -11.40 -5.25 23.58
N ASP A 230 -12.48 -5.32 22.79
CA ASP A 230 -13.69 -4.50 23.02
C ASP A 230 -14.45 -4.92 24.29
N SER A 231 -14.25 -6.16 24.79
CA SER A 231 -14.84 -6.61 26.08
C SER A 231 -14.05 -6.18 27.32
N LEU A 232 -12.87 -5.59 27.15
CA LEU A 232 -12.01 -5.09 28.22
C LEU A 232 -12.17 -3.59 28.47
N GLU A 233 -12.96 -2.89 27.66
CA GLU A 233 -13.41 -1.51 27.86
C GLU A 233 -14.80 -1.47 28.53
#